data_c1f3c2baa3eb565ee2b494b87b6e173d
#
_entry.id   c1f3c2baa3eb565ee2b494b87b6e173d
#
_cell.length_a   1.000
_cell.length_b   1.000
_cell.length_c   1.000
_cell.angle_alpha   90.00
_cell.angle_beta   90.00
_cell.angle_gamma   90.00
#
_symmetry.space_group_name_H-M   'P 1'
#
loop_
_entity.id
_entity.type
_entity.pdbx_description
1 polymer ?
#
loop_
_entity_poly.entity_id
_entity_poly.type
_entity_poly.pdbx_seq_one_letter_code
_entity_poly.pdbx_strand_id
1 'polypeptide(L)'
;MATTQPTVDHFRIGLLFAVGSAFAFGSSGPFAKALMEVGWCPTAAVTARLAGGALLMAVFATIVKPDWLREALQHSKTVIAYGLIPIAGAQLCYFNAVAHLSVGVALLLEYTAPILVVGWVWATTRRRPATLTLTGVMLAIAGIMLVLNVFSGAHINLIGVGWAMAAAVCAACYFVMSSAVAADGEGLNSITLATAGLIVGAAAVAAVGATGLMPLTFTTNDAVVAGWATSWLVPVIALALIPTAIAYTLGIMGIARLQPRFASLVGLSEVMFAVLAAWVLLGEAITPTQAIGGVVVLIGLTLARQGDRSEKLAKASWPDGPVNGSPCEQTVGRT
;
A
#
# COMPACT_ATOMS: atom_id res chain seq x y z
N MET A 1 -28.76 4.53 -18.85
CA MET A 1 -27.50 5.27 -18.71
C MET A 1 -26.43 4.52 -19.50
N ALA A 2 -25.96 5.12 -20.60
CA ALA A 2 -24.92 4.51 -21.43
C ALA A 2 -23.59 4.56 -20.70
N THR A 3 -23.03 3.40 -20.35
CA THR A 3 -21.66 3.28 -19.86
C THR A 3 -20.72 3.53 -21.03
N THR A 4 -20.26 4.77 -21.15
CA THR A 4 -19.15 5.12 -22.07
C THR A 4 -17.93 4.28 -21.66
N GLN A 5 -17.57 3.31 -22.50
CA GLN A 5 -16.27 2.64 -22.37
C GLN A 5 -15.18 3.71 -22.47
N PRO A 6 -14.19 3.70 -21.56
CA PRO A 6 -13.09 4.65 -21.66
C PRO A 6 -12.39 4.44 -23.01
N THR A 7 -12.17 5.53 -23.73
CA THR A 7 -11.40 5.51 -24.98
C THR A 7 -10.02 4.90 -24.71
N VAL A 8 -9.43 4.22 -25.69
CA VAL A 8 -8.12 3.53 -25.57
C VAL A 8 -7.04 4.46 -24.99
N ASP A 9 -7.13 5.76 -25.27
CA ASP A 9 -6.21 6.78 -24.76
C ASP A 9 -6.36 7.02 -23.26
N HIS A 10 -7.57 7.03 -22.72
CA HIS A 10 -7.82 7.15 -21.28
C HIS A 10 -7.23 6.00 -20.47
N PHE A 11 -7.33 4.78 -21.00
CA PHE A 11 -6.75 3.60 -20.37
C PHE A 11 -5.21 3.64 -20.37
N ARG A 12 -4.59 3.99 -21.51
CA ARG A 12 -3.13 4.09 -21.64
C ARG A 12 -2.56 5.15 -20.68
N ILE A 13 -3.17 6.33 -20.59
CA ILE A 13 -2.77 7.39 -19.68
C ILE A 13 -2.92 6.94 -18.23
N GLY A 14 -4.03 6.29 -17.88
CA GLY A 14 -4.23 5.73 -16.55
C GLY A 14 -3.17 4.69 -16.18
N LEU A 15 -2.80 3.83 -17.12
CA LEU A 15 -1.75 2.82 -16.92
C LEU A 15 -0.37 3.48 -16.70
N LEU A 16 -0.02 4.48 -17.50
CA LEU A 16 1.23 5.22 -17.33
C LEU A 16 1.31 5.89 -15.94
N PHE A 17 0.23 6.51 -15.48
CA PHE A 17 0.19 7.10 -14.14
C PHE A 17 0.33 6.05 -13.04
N ALA A 18 -0.35 4.91 -13.16
CA ALA A 18 -0.28 3.86 -12.16
C ALA A 18 1.12 3.20 -12.12
N VAL A 19 1.74 2.94 -13.27
CA VAL A 19 3.12 2.43 -13.34
C VAL A 19 4.11 3.45 -12.82
N GLY A 20 3.96 4.73 -13.18
CA GLY A 20 4.78 5.82 -12.65
C GLY A 20 4.66 5.95 -11.13
N SER A 21 3.45 5.80 -10.58
CA SER A 21 3.21 5.74 -9.13
C SER A 21 3.94 4.57 -8.48
N ALA A 22 3.80 3.36 -9.04
CA ALA A 22 4.46 2.17 -8.51
C ALA A 22 6.00 2.28 -8.55
N PHE A 23 6.54 2.84 -9.62
CA PHE A 23 7.97 3.15 -9.73
C PHE A 23 8.42 4.15 -8.66
N ALA A 24 7.67 5.24 -8.49
CA ALA A 24 7.97 6.25 -7.50
C ALA A 24 7.89 5.69 -6.07
N PHE A 25 6.85 4.93 -5.72
CA PHE A 25 6.74 4.27 -4.41
C PHE A 25 7.89 3.30 -4.16
N GLY A 26 8.27 2.50 -5.15
CA GLY A 26 9.36 1.53 -5.06
C GLY A 26 10.72 2.16 -4.71
N SER A 27 10.93 3.43 -5.02
CA SER A 27 12.17 4.15 -4.66
C SER A 27 12.27 4.49 -3.15
N SER A 28 11.20 4.33 -2.38
CA SER A 28 11.12 4.72 -0.97
C SER A 28 12.17 4.02 -0.08
N GLY A 29 12.20 2.68 -0.15
CA GLY A 29 13.12 1.88 0.65
C GLY A 29 14.59 2.23 0.45
N PRO A 30 15.07 2.28 -0.80
CA PRO A 30 16.44 2.65 -1.09
C PRO A 30 16.87 4.01 -0.54
N PHE A 31 16.08 5.06 -0.71
CA PHE A 31 16.41 6.38 -0.15
C PHE A 31 16.40 6.39 1.37
N ALA A 32 15.44 5.67 1.99
CA ALA A 32 15.41 5.52 3.44
C ALA A 32 16.65 4.78 3.96
N LYS A 33 17.05 3.70 3.28
CA LYS A 33 18.20 2.91 3.67
C LYS A 33 19.51 3.70 3.54
N ALA A 34 19.67 4.47 2.46
CA ALA A 34 20.81 5.35 2.29
C ALA A 34 20.96 6.36 3.44
N LEU A 35 19.86 6.87 3.99
CA LEU A 35 19.90 7.72 5.20
C LEU A 35 20.25 6.92 6.46
N MET A 36 19.71 5.71 6.62
CA MET A 36 19.98 4.87 7.77
C MET A 36 21.45 4.41 7.84
N GLU A 37 22.10 4.16 6.71
CA GLU A 37 23.52 3.81 6.62
C GLU A 37 24.45 4.92 7.10
N VAL A 38 24.02 6.17 7.06
CA VAL A 38 24.82 7.31 7.58
C VAL A 38 24.39 7.78 8.97
N GLY A 39 23.58 6.99 9.67
CA GLY A 39 23.26 7.18 11.08
C GLY A 39 21.89 7.79 11.37
N TRP A 40 21.01 7.89 10.37
CA TRP A 40 19.60 8.21 10.62
C TRP A 40 18.90 6.99 11.20
N CYS A 41 18.03 7.21 12.20
CA CYS A 41 17.13 6.14 12.63
C CYS A 41 15.88 6.09 11.73
N PRO A 42 15.17 4.94 11.67
CA PRO A 42 13.94 4.80 10.90
C PRO A 42 12.90 5.87 11.21
N THR A 43 12.70 6.20 12.47
CA THR A 43 11.75 7.22 12.92
C THR A 43 12.05 8.60 12.34
N ALA A 44 13.32 9.01 12.31
CA ALA A 44 13.72 10.29 11.71
C ALA A 44 13.48 10.31 10.19
N ALA A 45 13.84 9.22 9.50
CA ALA A 45 13.62 9.10 8.06
C ALA A 45 12.12 9.14 7.70
N VAL A 46 11.26 8.44 8.47
CA VAL A 46 9.80 8.47 8.29
C VAL A 46 9.25 9.88 8.58
N THR A 47 9.70 10.52 9.66
CA THR A 47 9.26 11.89 10.00
C THR A 47 9.59 12.85 8.86
N ALA A 48 10.82 12.83 8.36
CA ALA A 48 11.25 13.69 7.26
C ALA A 48 10.44 13.42 5.98
N ARG A 49 10.22 12.15 5.64
CA ARG A 49 9.41 11.74 4.50
C ARG A 49 7.96 12.24 4.60
N LEU A 50 7.30 11.94 5.73
CA LEU A 50 5.89 12.28 5.91
C LEU A 50 5.69 13.79 6.05
N ALA A 51 6.56 14.50 6.77
CA ALA A 51 6.47 15.95 6.91
C ALA A 51 6.70 16.68 5.58
N GLY A 52 7.74 16.31 4.84
CA GLY A 52 8.01 16.87 3.53
C GLY A 52 6.90 16.53 2.52
N GLY A 53 6.44 15.28 2.50
CA GLY A 53 5.33 14.83 1.67
C GLY A 53 4.01 15.53 2.02
N ALA A 54 3.70 15.68 3.32
CA ALA A 54 2.52 16.41 3.80
C ALA A 54 2.53 17.88 3.32
N LEU A 55 3.68 18.54 3.41
CA LEU A 55 3.83 19.92 2.93
C LEU A 55 3.55 20.03 1.43
N LEU A 56 4.18 19.17 0.63
CA LEU A 56 4.00 19.17 -0.83
C LEU A 56 2.56 18.83 -1.22
N MET A 57 1.96 17.83 -0.58
CA MET A 57 0.58 17.44 -0.84
C MET A 57 -0.42 18.50 -0.34
N ALA A 58 -0.14 19.21 0.75
CA ALA A 58 -0.98 20.32 1.21
C ALA A 58 -0.99 21.48 0.22
N VAL A 59 0.17 21.82 -0.36
CA VAL A 59 0.26 22.81 -1.43
C VAL A 59 -0.55 22.33 -2.65
N PHE A 60 -0.35 21.10 -3.10
CA PHE A 60 -1.10 20.51 -4.22
C PHE A 60 -2.61 20.51 -3.95
N ALA A 61 -3.03 20.04 -2.77
CA ALA A 61 -4.45 19.98 -2.41
C ALA A 61 -5.08 21.38 -2.34
N THR A 62 -4.38 22.38 -1.85
CA THR A 62 -4.88 23.76 -1.78
C THR A 62 -5.12 24.35 -3.17
N ILE A 63 -4.30 23.98 -4.17
CA ILE A 63 -4.46 24.42 -5.56
C ILE A 63 -5.62 23.68 -6.24
N VAL A 64 -5.71 22.35 -6.05
CA VAL A 64 -6.66 21.50 -6.79
C VAL A 64 -8.03 21.43 -6.12
N LYS A 65 -8.06 21.49 -4.79
CA LYS A 65 -9.27 21.35 -3.97
C LYS A 65 -9.20 22.27 -2.74
N PRO A 66 -9.48 23.57 -2.86
CA PRO A 66 -9.33 24.54 -1.76
C PRO A 66 -10.09 24.16 -0.48
N ASP A 67 -11.21 23.45 -0.58
CA ASP A 67 -12.06 23.03 0.55
C ASP A 67 -11.54 21.78 1.29
N TRP A 68 -10.37 21.25 0.92
CA TRP A 68 -9.84 20.00 1.51
C TRP A 68 -9.72 20.05 3.04
N LEU A 69 -9.35 21.18 3.60
CA LEU A 69 -9.19 21.33 5.06
C LEU A 69 -10.55 21.24 5.79
N ARG A 70 -11.58 21.88 5.24
CA ARG A 70 -12.93 21.80 5.79
C ARG A 70 -13.47 20.37 5.75
N GLU A 71 -13.29 19.71 4.63
CA GLU A 71 -13.69 18.31 4.46
C GLU A 71 -12.92 17.37 5.40
N ALA A 72 -11.61 17.57 5.56
CA ALA A 72 -10.80 16.82 6.51
C ALA A 72 -11.27 16.97 7.96
N LEU A 73 -11.66 18.19 8.36
CA LEU A 73 -12.20 18.46 9.70
C LEU A 73 -13.58 17.82 9.93
N GLN A 74 -14.44 17.80 8.91
CA GLN A 74 -15.74 17.13 8.96
C GLN A 74 -15.61 15.62 9.15
N HIS A 75 -14.58 14.99 8.53
CA HIS A 75 -14.30 13.56 8.60
C HIS A 75 -13.10 13.24 9.51
N SER A 76 -12.87 14.05 10.55
CA SER A 76 -11.66 14.02 11.39
C SER A 76 -11.36 12.63 11.98
N LYS A 77 -12.36 11.86 12.39
CA LYS A 77 -12.18 10.50 12.94
C LYS A 77 -11.58 9.56 11.91
N THR A 78 -12.11 9.57 10.69
CA THR A 78 -11.61 8.76 9.58
C THR A 78 -10.20 9.18 9.17
N VAL A 79 -9.96 10.47 9.06
CA VAL A 79 -8.65 11.03 8.72
C VAL A 79 -7.60 10.68 9.77
N ILE A 80 -7.93 10.81 11.06
CA ILE A 80 -7.01 10.47 12.17
C ILE A 80 -6.71 8.97 12.16
N ALA A 81 -7.73 8.11 12.09
CA ALA A 81 -7.53 6.67 12.06
C ALA A 81 -6.68 6.25 10.84
N TYR A 82 -6.95 6.84 9.68
CA TYR A 82 -6.20 6.59 8.44
C TYR A 82 -4.76 7.09 8.51
N GLY A 83 -4.54 8.26 9.07
CA GLY A 83 -3.20 8.82 9.28
C GLY A 83 -2.35 8.02 10.25
N LEU A 84 -2.96 7.54 11.35
CA LEU A 84 -2.25 6.79 12.39
C LEU A 84 -1.89 5.37 11.97
N ILE A 85 -2.84 4.61 11.39
CA ILE A 85 -2.65 3.18 11.12
C ILE A 85 -2.07 2.96 9.71
N PRO A 86 -2.77 3.27 8.63
CA PRO A 86 -2.26 3.05 7.28
C PRO A 86 -1.01 3.86 6.92
N ILE A 87 -0.91 5.10 7.38
CA ILE A 87 0.20 5.97 6.98
C ILE A 87 1.34 5.89 8.00
N ALA A 88 1.15 6.36 9.23
CA ALA A 88 2.22 6.38 10.23
C ALA A 88 2.68 4.97 10.59
N GLY A 89 1.74 4.07 10.93
CA GLY A 89 2.02 2.71 11.35
C GLY A 89 2.72 1.91 10.25
N ALA A 90 2.17 1.87 9.04
CA ALA A 90 2.78 1.12 7.94
C ALA A 90 4.20 1.64 7.62
N GLN A 91 4.37 2.96 7.49
CA GLN A 91 5.67 3.54 7.14
C GLN A 91 6.71 3.33 8.23
N LEU A 92 6.34 3.51 9.51
CA LEU A 92 7.25 3.30 10.63
C LEU A 92 7.68 1.83 10.74
N CYS A 93 6.73 0.91 10.61
CA CYS A 93 7.02 -0.52 10.61
C CYS A 93 7.87 -0.94 9.40
N TYR A 94 7.54 -0.46 8.20
CA TYR A 94 8.30 -0.76 6.99
C TYR A 94 9.75 -0.27 7.07
N PHE A 95 9.99 0.98 7.52
CA PHE A 95 11.36 1.51 7.62
C PHE A 95 12.18 0.79 8.71
N ASN A 96 11.54 0.39 9.81
CA ASN A 96 12.19 -0.48 10.79
C ASN A 96 12.50 -1.87 10.20
N ALA A 97 11.65 -2.43 9.35
CA ALA A 97 11.96 -3.67 8.64
C ALA A 97 13.16 -3.50 7.70
N VAL A 98 13.21 -2.42 6.92
CA VAL A 98 14.32 -2.12 5.98
C VAL A 98 15.66 -1.89 6.71
N ALA A 99 15.63 -1.42 7.95
CA ALA A 99 16.85 -1.33 8.78
C ALA A 99 17.46 -2.70 9.11
N HIS A 100 16.70 -3.79 8.99
CA HIS A 100 17.11 -5.15 9.39
C HIS A 100 17.09 -6.15 8.23
N LEU A 101 16.37 -5.84 7.14
CA LEU A 101 16.18 -6.69 5.96
C LEU A 101 16.59 -5.92 4.70
N SER A 102 16.77 -6.64 3.60
CA SER A 102 16.84 -5.98 2.29
C SER A 102 15.52 -5.34 1.93
N VAL A 103 15.56 -4.26 1.17
CA VAL A 103 14.37 -3.49 0.76
C VAL A 103 13.33 -4.38 0.09
N GLY A 104 13.78 -5.24 -0.84
CA GLY A 104 12.88 -6.14 -1.56
C GLY A 104 12.21 -7.16 -0.65
N VAL A 105 12.93 -7.74 0.32
CA VAL A 105 12.38 -8.71 1.29
C VAL A 105 11.36 -8.03 2.21
N ALA A 106 11.69 -6.85 2.75
CA ALA A 106 10.79 -6.09 3.62
C ALA A 106 9.47 -5.78 2.90
N LEU A 107 9.55 -5.31 1.65
CA LEU A 107 8.37 -4.95 0.84
C LEU A 107 7.55 -6.19 0.45
N LEU A 108 8.19 -7.30 0.07
CA LEU A 108 7.49 -8.55 -0.23
C LEU A 108 6.68 -9.06 0.96
N LEU A 109 7.23 -8.95 2.18
CA LEU A 109 6.51 -9.32 3.40
C LEU A 109 5.34 -8.38 3.67
N GLU A 110 5.49 -7.08 3.51
CA GLU A 110 4.40 -6.10 3.63
C GLU A 110 3.28 -6.40 2.64
N TYR A 111 3.62 -6.78 1.41
CA TYR A 111 2.64 -7.13 0.37
C TYR A 111 1.87 -8.43 0.65
N THR A 112 2.14 -9.13 1.75
CA THR A 112 1.28 -10.21 2.24
C THR A 112 -0.03 -9.72 2.89
N ALA A 113 -0.19 -8.41 3.06
CA ALA A 113 -1.42 -7.80 3.58
C ALA A 113 -2.73 -8.37 3.02
N PRO A 114 -2.90 -8.65 1.71
CA PRO A 114 -4.10 -9.30 1.18
C PRO A 114 -4.35 -10.69 1.77
N ILE A 115 -3.31 -11.43 2.12
CA ILE A 115 -3.43 -12.75 2.79
C ILE A 115 -4.03 -12.58 4.17
N LEU A 116 -3.57 -11.55 4.90
CA LEU A 116 -4.11 -11.23 6.23
C LEU A 116 -5.58 -10.81 6.15
N VAL A 117 -5.96 -10.03 5.13
CA VAL A 117 -7.37 -9.65 4.87
C VAL A 117 -8.22 -10.88 4.60
N VAL A 118 -7.76 -11.81 3.74
CA VAL A 118 -8.47 -13.07 3.46
C VAL A 118 -8.62 -13.90 4.74
N GLY A 119 -7.55 -14.03 5.52
CA GLY A 119 -7.58 -14.74 6.81
C GLY A 119 -8.56 -14.12 7.80
N TRP A 120 -8.56 -12.79 7.91
CA TRP A 120 -9.49 -12.04 8.76
C TRP A 120 -10.96 -12.25 8.33
N VAL A 121 -11.26 -12.09 7.04
CA VAL A 121 -12.62 -12.32 6.51
C VAL A 121 -13.06 -13.76 6.76
N TRP A 122 -12.18 -14.73 6.55
CA TRP A 122 -12.50 -16.14 6.84
C TRP A 122 -12.78 -16.37 8.33
N ALA A 123 -11.94 -15.84 9.22
CA ALA A 123 -12.12 -16.01 10.67
C ALA A 123 -13.44 -15.41 11.18
N THR A 124 -13.81 -14.23 10.64
CA THR A 124 -15.01 -13.48 11.07
C THR A 124 -16.30 -14.02 10.43
N THR A 125 -16.27 -14.32 9.13
CA THR A 125 -17.47 -14.78 8.41
C THR A 125 -17.70 -16.28 8.45
N ARG A 126 -16.67 -17.06 8.87
CA ARG A 126 -16.64 -18.52 8.82
C ARG A 126 -16.90 -19.13 7.43
N ARG A 127 -16.90 -18.33 6.39
CA ARG A 127 -17.05 -18.78 4.99
C ARG A 127 -15.69 -19.13 4.43
N ARG A 128 -15.56 -20.32 3.83
CA ARG A 128 -14.31 -20.76 3.20
C ARG A 128 -14.03 -19.90 1.97
N PRO A 129 -12.81 -19.36 1.84
CA PRO A 129 -12.40 -18.66 0.63
C PRO A 129 -12.43 -19.58 -0.60
N ALA A 130 -12.54 -19.00 -1.79
CA ALA A 130 -12.47 -19.77 -3.04
C ALA A 130 -11.16 -20.58 -3.11
N THR A 131 -11.22 -21.74 -3.75
CA THR A 131 -10.05 -22.62 -3.91
C THR A 131 -8.86 -21.87 -4.54
N LEU A 132 -9.14 -21.01 -5.52
CA LEU A 132 -8.12 -20.18 -6.17
C LEU A 132 -7.45 -19.20 -5.19
N THR A 133 -8.21 -18.63 -4.25
CA THR A 133 -7.67 -17.79 -3.17
C THR A 133 -6.74 -18.59 -2.26
N LEU A 134 -7.17 -19.79 -1.84
CA LEU A 134 -6.37 -20.65 -0.96
C LEU A 134 -5.07 -21.12 -1.65
N THR A 135 -5.15 -21.54 -2.92
CA THR A 135 -3.93 -21.91 -3.68
C THR A 135 -2.98 -20.75 -3.83
N GLY A 136 -3.50 -19.53 -4.08
CA GLY A 136 -2.69 -18.32 -4.14
C GLY A 136 -2.00 -17.99 -2.82
N VAL A 137 -2.70 -18.13 -1.69
CA VAL A 137 -2.14 -17.93 -0.35
C VAL A 137 -1.03 -18.95 -0.07
N MET A 138 -1.26 -20.24 -0.34
CA MET A 138 -0.26 -21.29 -0.12
C MET A 138 0.99 -21.06 -0.98
N LEU A 139 0.82 -20.64 -2.22
CA LEU A 139 1.91 -20.33 -3.13
C LEU A 139 2.71 -19.11 -2.64
N ALA A 140 2.02 -18.07 -2.15
CA ALA A 140 2.68 -16.88 -1.60
C ALA A 140 3.49 -17.25 -0.34
N ILE A 141 2.97 -18.06 0.57
CA ILE A 141 3.70 -18.54 1.75
C ILE A 141 4.95 -19.33 1.34
N ALA A 142 4.83 -20.25 0.38
CA ALA A 142 5.98 -21.01 -0.13
C ALA A 142 7.04 -20.07 -0.75
N GLY A 143 6.62 -19.05 -1.49
CA GLY A 143 7.52 -18.03 -2.03
C GLY A 143 8.23 -17.22 -0.94
N ILE A 144 7.53 -16.84 0.14
CA ILE A 144 8.14 -16.14 1.29
C ILE A 144 9.23 -17.01 1.95
N MET A 145 9.00 -18.30 2.11
CA MET A 145 10.01 -19.22 2.67
C MET A 145 11.27 -19.26 1.79
N LEU A 146 11.12 -19.19 0.47
CA LEU A 146 12.26 -19.09 -0.45
C LEU A 146 12.97 -17.73 -0.33
N VAL A 147 12.22 -16.61 -0.28
CA VAL A 147 12.78 -15.27 -0.13
C VAL A 147 13.59 -15.11 1.16
N LEU A 148 13.06 -15.65 2.26
CA LEU A 148 13.74 -15.65 3.55
C LEU A 148 14.87 -16.68 3.64
N ASN A 149 15.05 -17.48 2.60
CA ASN A 149 16.08 -18.50 2.51
C ASN A 149 16.10 -19.47 3.71
N VAL A 150 14.90 -19.83 4.20
CA VAL A 150 14.69 -20.62 5.43
C VAL A 150 15.43 -21.98 5.37
N PHE A 151 15.58 -22.55 4.16
CA PHE A 151 16.18 -23.86 3.95
C PHE A 151 17.71 -23.87 3.90
N SER A 152 18.36 -22.72 3.83
CA SER A 152 19.82 -22.64 3.72
C SER A 152 20.54 -22.52 5.07
N GLY A 153 19.81 -22.51 6.19
CA GLY A 153 20.36 -22.27 7.51
C GLY A 153 20.86 -20.84 7.74
N ALA A 154 20.50 -19.91 6.86
CA ALA A 154 20.81 -18.50 7.04
C ALA A 154 20.11 -17.95 8.30
N HIS A 155 20.80 -17.09 9.04
CA HIS A 155 20.20 -16.44 10.20
C HIS A 155 19.12 -15.46 9.74
N ILE A 156 17.85 -15.81 10.00
CA ILE A 156 16.71 -14.96 9.73
C ILE A 156 16.64 -13.88 10.81
N ASN A 157 16.67 -12.62 10.41
CA ASN A 157 16.48 -11.52 11.34
C ASN A 157 15.01 -11.42 11.73
N LEU A 158 14.63 -12.09 12.82
CA LEU A 158 13.25 -12.17 13.32
C LEU A 158 12.70 -10.78 13.69
N ILE A 159 13.56 -9.83 14.12
CA ILE A 159 13.14 -8.46 14.43
C ILE A 159 12.67 -7.78 13.13
N GLY A 160 13.44 -7.88 12.06
CA GLY A 160 13.06 -7.35 10.76
C GLY A 160 11.79 -7.96 10.19
N VAL A 161 11.66 -9.28 10.30
CA VAL A 161 10.43 -10.00 9.90
C VAL A 161 9.23 -9.54 10.75
N GLY A 162 9.39 -9.38 12.06
CA GLY A 162 8.34 -8.87 12.94
C GLY A 162 7.86 -7.48 12.55
N TRP A 163 8.79 -6.57 12.23
CA TRP A 163 8.45 -5.25 11.73
C TRP A 163 7.75 -5.28 10.37
N ALA A 164 8.23 -6.11 9.44
CA ALA A 164 7.59 -6.27 8.13
C ALA A 164 6.16 -6.83 8.23
N MET A 165 5.93 -7.78 9.13
CA MET A 165 4.60 -8.32 9.39
C MET A 165 3.68 -7.28 10.05
N ALA A 166 4.21 -6.45 10.94
CA ALA A 166 3.45 -5.32 11.50
C ALA A 166 3.07 -4.30 10.40
N ALA A 167 3.98 -4.02 9.46
CA ALA A 167 3.65 -3.22 8.27
C ALA A 167 2.54 -3.87 7.44
N ALA A 168 2.59 -5.19 7.22
CA ALA A 168 1.54 -5.93 6.51
C ALA A 168 0.17 -5.84 7.21
N VAL A 169 0.13 -5.87 8.56
CA VAL A 169 -1.12 -5.65 9.33
C VAL A 169 -1.65 -4.24 9.11
N CYS A 170 -0.80 -3.21 9.18
CA CYS A 170 -1.20 -1.83 8.90
C CYS A 170 -1.70 -1.66 7.45
N ALA A 171 -1.05 -2.30 6.48
CA ALA A 171 -1.49 -2.32 5.09
C ALA A 171 -2.81 -3.09 4.91
N ALA A 172 -3.05 -4.16 5.66
CA ALA A 172 -4.34 -4.84 5.69
C ALA A 172 -5.46 -3.92 6.22
N CYS A 173 -5.19 -3.18 7.30
CA CYS A 173 -6.10 -2.16 7.82
C CYS A 173 -6.38 -1.07 6.77
N TYR A 174 -5.37 -0.66 6.00
CA TYR A 174 -5.55 0.27 4.88
C TYR A 174 -6.61 -0.24 3.88
N PHE A 175 -6.52 -1.50 3.45
CA PHE A 175 -7.49 -2.07 2.51
C PHE A 175 -8.91 -2.12 3.09
N VAL A 176 -9.05 -2.50 4.36
CA VAL A 176 -10.35 -2.57 5.04
C VAL A 176 -10.95 -1.17 5.18
N MET A 177 -10.18 -0.20 5.68
CA MET A 177 -10.65 1.18 5.87
C MET A 177 -10.97 1.88 4.56
N SER A 178 -10.13 1.70 3.52
CA SER A 178 -10.38 2.28 2.20
C SER A 178 -11.64 1.72 1.55
N SER A 179 -11.94 0.43 1.75
CA SER A 179 -13.18 -0.17 1.25
C SER A 179 -14.41 0.33 2.00
N ALA A 180 -14.31 0.57 3.30
CA ALA A 180 -15.39 1.14 4.10
C ALA A 180 -15.70 2.58 3.67
N VAL A 181 -14.71 3.45 3.54
CA VAL A 181 -14.88 4.84 3.07
C VAL A 181 -15.50 4.89 1.66
N ALA A 182 -15.13 3.95 0.79
CA ALA A 182 -15.73 3.88 -0.55
C ALA A 182 -17.19 3.40 -0.53
N ALA A 183 -17.59 2.60 0.46
CA ALA A 183 -18.95 2.06 0.57
C ALA A 183 -19.92 3.05 1.22
N ASP A 184 -19.46 3.84 2.18
CA ASP A 184 -20.32 4.79 2.93
C ASP A 184 -20.83 5.95 2.07
N GLY A 185 -20.29 6.16 0.87
CA GLY A 185 -20.79 7.18 -0.08
C GLY A 185 -20.68 8.63 0.42
N GLU A 186 -20.11 8.87 1.59
CA GLU A 186 -19.95 10.19 2.21
C GLU A 186 -18.92 11.08 1.52
N GLY A 187 -18.42 10.65 0.35
CA GLY A 187 -17.75 11.51 -0.60
C GLY A 187 -16.39 12.07 -0.16
N LEU A 188 -15.73 11.48 0.85
CA LEU A 188 -14.38 11.92 1.23
C LEU A 188 -13.41 11.77 0.07
N ASN A 189 -12.91 12.90 -0.40
CA ASN A 189 -12.04 12.93 -1.56
C ASN A 189 -10.67 12.30 -1.25
N SER A 190 -10.16 11.49 -2.20
CA SER A 190 -8.87 10.81 -2.03
C SER A 190 -7.69 11.78 -1.83
N ILE A 191 -7.73 12.98 -2.42
CA ILE A 191 -6.72 14.03 -2.23
C ILE A 191 -6.77 14.53 -0.79
N THR A 192 -7.98 14.81 -0.27
CA THR A 192 -8.21 15.23 1.12
C THR A 192 -7.70 14.17 2.10
N LEU A 193 -8.08 12.91 1.88
CA LEU A 193 -7.70 11.79 2.75
C LEU A 193 -6.18 11.57 2.74
N ALA A 194 -5.54 11.59 1.57
CA ALA A 194 -4.10 11.45 1.46
C ALA A 194 -3.36 12.63 2.13
N THR A 195 -3.77 13.86 1.84
CA THR A 195 -3.11 15.06 2.39
C THR A 195 -3.25 15.15 3.90
N ALA A 196 -4.47 15.08 4.41
CA ALA A 196 -4.74 15.18 5.83
C ALA A 196 -4.19 13.96 6.61
N GLY A 197 -4.25 12.77 6.01
CA GLY A 197 -3.64 11.57 6.57
C GLY A 197 -2.13 11.67 6.69
N LEU A 198 -1.44 12.24 5.69
CA LEU A 198 0.01 12.49 5.75
C LEU A 198 0.36 13.50 6.87
N ILE A 199 -0.44 14.55 7.05
CA ILE A 199 -0.23 15.53 8.14
C ILE A 199 -0.38 14.85 9.51
N VAL A 200 -1.45 14.09 9.70
CA VAL A 200 -1.69 13.33 10.95
C VAL A 200 -0.57 12.30 11.16
N GLY A 201 -0.19 11.57 10.12
CA GLY A 201 0.89 10.59 10.18
C GLY A 201 2.22 11.22 10.56
N ALA A 202 2.59 12.35 9.93
CA ALA A 202 3.80 13.09 10.25
C ALA A 202 3.82 13.56 11.70
N ALA A 203 2.71 14.14 12.17
CA ALA A 203 2.57 14.59 13.55
C ALA A 203 2.68 13.43 14.56
N ALA A 204 2.07 12.28 14.24
CA ALA A 204 2.11 11.11 15.10
C ALA A 204 3.54 10.52 15.22
N VAL A 205 4.24 10.34 14.11
CA VAL A 205 5.62 9.80 14.13
C VAL A 205 6.57 10.79 14.80
N ALA A 206 6.43 12.10 14.54
CA ALA A 206 7.21 13.12 15.21
C ALA A 206 6.96 13.12 16.73
N ALA A 207 5.71 12.95 17.17
CA ALA A 207 5.36 12.85 18.58
C ALA A 207 5.97 11.61 19.25
N VAL A 208 5.93 10.44 18.57
CA VAL A 208 6.58 9.21 19.06
C VAL A 208 8.08 9.42 19.27
N GLY A 209 8.74 10.09 18.31
CA GLY A 209 10.14 10.45 18.45
C GLY A 209 10.41 11.47 19.55
N ALA A 210 9.58 12.51 19.65
CA ALA A 210 9.74 13.57 20.65
C ALA A 210 9.50 13.09 22.10
N THR A 211 8.63 12.09 22.29
CA THR A 211 8.40 11.47 23.61
C THR A 211 9.48 10.50 24.02
N GLY A 212 10.44 10.20 23.15
CA GLY A 212 11.52 9.23 23.43
C GLY A 212 11.08 7.77 23.39
N LEU A 213 9.83 7.47 22.99
CA LEU A 213 9.36 6.08 22.81
C LEU A 213 10.15 5.35 21.72
N MET A 214 10.56 6.08 20.69
CA MET A 214 11.49 5.58 19.68
C MET A 214 12.62 6.61 19.47
N PRO A 215 13.84 6.16 19.12
CA PRO A 215 14.94 7.09 18.89
C PRO A 215 14.60 8.04 17.74
N LEU A 216 14.95 9.32 17.88
CA LEU A 216 14.85 10.35 16.86
C LEU A 216 16.23 10.92 16.59
N THR A 217 17.10 10.13 15.98
CA THR A 217 18.47 10.52 15.65
C THR A 217 18.61 10.75 14.16
N PHE A 218 19.32 11.81 13.81
CA PHE A 218 19.70 12.13 12.44
C PHE A 218 21.10 12.71 12.42
N THR A 219 21.76 12.61 11.30
CA THR A 219 23.09 13.15 11.09
C THR A 219 23.09 14.02 9.84
N THR A 220 24.11 14.88 9.74
CA THR A 220 24.33 15.70 8.53
C THR A 220 25.47 15.14 7.67
N ASN A 221 25.83 13.85 7.89
CA ASN A 221 26.83 13.17 7.09
C ASN A 221 26.33 12.98 5.65
N ASP A 222 27.27 13.00 4.72
CA ASP A 222 26.98 12.72 3.33
C ASP A 222 26.50 11.28 3.15
N ALA A 223 25.37 11.14 2.44
CA ALA A 223 24.80 9.83 2.12
C ALA A 223 25.33 9.33 0.78
N VAL A 224 25.47 8.01 0.62
CA VAL A 224 25.86 7.41 -0.66
C VAL A 224 24.57 6.97 -1.41
N VAL A 225 24.37 7.51 -2.59
CA VAL A 225 23.27 7.13 -3.48
C VAL A 225 23.84 6.82 -4.86
N ALA A 226 23.57 5.65 -5.38
CA ALA A 226 24.09 5.18 -6.67
C ALA A 226 25.64 5.22 -6.77
N GLY A 227 26.33 4.97 -5.65
CA GLY A 227 27.80 5.01 -5.57
C GLY A 227 28.42 6.42 -5.48
N TRP A 228 27.58 7.47 -5.44
CA TRP A 228 28.03 8.86 -5.32
C TRP A 228 27.77 9.39 -3.91
N ALA A 229 28.77 10.01 -3.31
CA ALA A 229 28.58 10.76 -2.07
C ALA A 229 27.76 12.03 -2.37
N THR A 230 26.62 12.17 -1.68
CA THR A 230 25.68 13.27 -1.83
C THR A 230 25.30 13.82 -0.46
N SER A 231 24.93 15.09 -0.39
CA SER A 231 24.39 15.64 0.85
C SER A 231 23.18 14.83 1.34
N TRP A 232 23.06 14.64 2.64
CA TRP A 232 21.89 14.01 3.28
C TRP A 232 20.55 14.64 2.87
N LEU A 233 20.55 15.90 2.44
CA LEU A 233 19.36 16.57 1.91
C LEU A 233 18.81 15.91 0.63
N VAL A 234 19.68 15.32 -0.20
CA VAL A 234 19.26 14.70 -1.47
C VAL A 234 18.30 13.54 -1.23
N PRO A 235 18.65 12.50 -0.44
CA PRO A 235 17.70 11.43 -0.16
C PRO A 235 16.49 11.88 0.67
N VAL A 236 16.59 12.90 1.52
CA VAL A 236 15.43 13.47 2.24
C VAL A 236 14.44 14.14 1.28
N ILE A 237 14.92 15.01 0.41
CA ILE A 237 14.08 15.65 -0.60
C ILE A 237 13.52 14.60 -1.56
N ALA A 238 14.33 13.63 -1.98
CA ALA A 238 13.88 12.55 -2.84
C ALA A 238 12.74 11.75 -2.18
N LEU A 239 12.85 11.40 -0.89
CA LEU A 239 11.80 10.72 -0.14
C LEU A 239 10.49 11.53 -0.04
N ALA A 240 10.57 12.83 0.19
CA ALA A 240 9.40 13.68 0.28
C ALA A 240 8.73 13.87 -1.10
N LEU A 241 9.51 14.03 -2.14
CA LEU A 241 9.02 14.36 -3.47
C LEU A 241 8.60 13.11 -4.25
N ILE A 242 9.51 12.11 -4.42
CA ILE A 242 9.31 11.01 -5.35
C ILE A 242 8.31 9.99 -4.80
N PRO A 243 8.60 9.23 -3.71
CA PRO A 243 7.68 8.20 -3.23
C PRO A 243 6.55 8.74 -2.36
N THR A 244 6.43 10.06 -2.22
CA THR A 244 5.31 10.63 -1.49
C THR A 244 4.51 11.56 -2.41
N ALA A 245 4.93 12.79 -2.68
CA ALA A 245 4.10 13.73 -3.43
C ALA A 245 3.78 13.24 -4.85
N ILE A 246 4.79 12.84 -5.63
CA ILE A 246 4.61 12.35 -7.01
C ILE A 246 3.84 11.03 -7.01
N ALA A 247 4.24 10.07 -6.16
CA ALA A 247 3.63 8.76 -6.14
C ALA A 247 2.14 8.80 -5.78
N TYR A 248 1.75 9.53 -4.74
CA TYR A 248 0.35 9.70 -4.36
C TYR A 248 -0.44 10.42 -5.45
N THR A 249 0.10 11.49 -6.03
CA THR A 249 -0.57 12.23 -7.11
C THR A 249 -0.81 11.35 -8.33
N LEU A 250 0.23 10.66 -8.81
CA LEU A 250 0.11 9.76 -9.95
C LEU A 250 -0.81 8.55 -9.63
N GLY A 251 -0.74 8.03 -8.40
CA GLY A 251 -1.60 6.94 -7.95
C GLY A 251 -3.08 7.32 -7.98
N ILE A 252 -3.45 8.47 -7.42
CA ILE A 252 -4.82 8.98 -7.43
C ILE A 252 -5.30 9.19 -8.87
N MET A 253 -4.48 9.82 -9.72
CA MET A 253 -4.80 10.07 -11.13
C MET A 253 -4.91 8.77 -11.95
N GLY A 254 -4.07 7.78 -11.63
CA GLY A 254 -4.07 6.47 -12.27
C GLY A 254 -5.32 5.66 -11.91
N ILE A 255 -5.61 5.54 -10.63
CA ILE A 255 -6.79 4.79 -10.12
C ILE A 255 -8.10 5.38 -10.65
N ALA A 256 -8.20 6.70 -10.74
CA ALA A 256 -9.38 7.37 -11.28
C ALA A 256 -9.68 7.02 -12.76
N ARG A 257 -8.65 6.60 -13.52
CA ARG A 257 -8.75 6.26 -14.95
C ARG A 257 -8.74 4.77 -15.24
N LEU A 258 -8.17 3.98 -14.33
CA LEU A 258 -8.08 2.53 -14.47
C LEU A 258 -9.26 1.85 -13.78
N GLN A 259 -9.71 0.73 -14.36
CA GLN A 259 -10.57 -0.16 -13.61
C GLN A 259 -9.80 -0.74 -12.40
N PRO A 260 -10.47 -0.96 -11.25
CA PRO A 260 -9.82 -1.51 -10.03
C PRO A 260 -9.01 -2.78 -10.24
N ARG A 261 -9.30 -3.51 -11.32
CA ARG A 261 -8.53 -4.71 -11.74
C ARG A 261 -7.09 -4.40 -12.03
N PHE A 262 -6.87 -3.43 -12.91
CA PHE A 262 -5.55 -3.08 -13.38
C PHE A 262 -4.77 -2.34 -12.30
N ALA A 263 -5.41 -1.46 -11.54
CA ALA A 263 -4.77 -0.73 -10.46
C ALA A 263 -4.14 -1.68 -9.41
N SER A 264 -4.84 -2.77 -9.03
CA SER A 264 -4.29 -3.72 -8.06
C SER A 264 -3.13 -4.58 -8.59
N LEU A 265 -3.14 -4.90 -9.90
CA LEU A 265 -2.04 -5.65 -10.52
C LEU A 265 -0.81 -4.76 -10.71
N VAL A 266 -1.03 -3.52 -11.16
CA VAL A 266 0.06 -2.53 -11.30
C VAL A 266 0.71 -2.26 -9.94
N GLY A 267 -0.06 -2.23 -8.84
CA GLY A 267 0.51 -2.10 -7.50
C GLY A 267 1.56 -3.16 -7.17
N LEU A 268 1.44 -4.40 -7.67
CA LEU A 268 2.45 -5.44 -7.45
C LEU A 268 3.77 -5.14 -8.16
N SER A 269 3.77 -4.33 -9.22
CA SER A 269 5.01 -3.93 -9.89
C SER A 269 5.90 -3.03 -9.04
N GLU A 270 5.35 -2.40 -7.99
CA GLU A 270 6.12 -1.63 -7.00
C GLU A 270 7.24 -2.46 -6.38
N VAL A 271 6.97 -3.74 -6.07
CA VAL A 271 7.98 -4.65 -5.51
C VAL A 271 9.14 -4.82 -6.48
N MET A 272 8.84 -5.00 -7.77
CA MET A 272 9.89 -5.14 -8.80
C MET A 272 10.70 -3.85 -8.92
N PHE A 273 10.05 -2.70 -8.91
CA PHE A 273 10.72 -1.40 -8.95
C PHE A 273 11.53 -1.12 -7.68
N ALA A 274 11.06 -1.54 -6.50
CA ALA A 274 11.80 -1.40 -5.26
C ALA A 274 13.08 -2.23 -5.26
N VAL A 275 12.99 -3.47 -5.74
CA VAL A 275 14.15 -4.35 -5.91
C VAL A 275 15.14 -3.77 -6.92
N LEU A 276 14.66 -3.30 -8.07
CA LEU A 276 15.50 -2.67 -9.08
C LEU A 276 16.16 -1.39 -8.54
N ALA A 277 15.41 -0.56 -7.83
CA ALA A 277 15.92 0.66 -7.22
C ALA A 277 16.96 0.35 -6.12
N ALA A 278 16.74 -0.69 -5.31
CA ALA A 278 17.71 -1.11 -4.29
C ALA A 278 19.02 -1.61 -4.94
N TRP A 279 18.91 -2.36 -6.03
CA TRP A 279 20.07 -2.80 -6.77
C TRP A 279 20.86 -1.63 -7.38
N VAL A 280 20.17 -0.69 -8.04
CA VAL A 280 20.81 0.45 -8.73
C VAL A 280 21.32 1.49 -7.75
N LEU A 281 20.58 1.81 -6.69
CA LEU A 281 20.88 2.92 -5.78
C LEU A 281 21.79 2.51 -4.60
N LEU A 282 21.70 1.24 -4.16
CA LEU A 282 22.42 0.72 -2.99
C LEU A 282 23.40 -0.41 -3.34
N GLY A 283 23.35 -0.94 -4.55
CA GLY A 283 24.13 -2.13 -4.92
C GLY A 283 23.63 -3.43 -4.27
N GLU A 284 22.39 -3.45 -3.73
CA GLU A 284 21.82 -4.67 -3.15
C GLU A 284 21.59 -5.73 -4.21
N ALA A 285 22.44 -6.76 -4.24
CA ALA A 285 22.26 -7.89 -5.14
C ALA A 285 21.20 -8.86 -4.59
N ILE A 286 20.32 -9.32 -5.47
CA ILE A 286 19.34 -10.35 -5.13
C ILE A 286 19.96 -11.71 -5.45
N THR A 287 19.83 -12.65 -4.51
CA THR A 287 20.22 -14.05 -4.79
C THR A 287 19.19 -14.69 -5.75
N PRO A 288 19.61 -15.67 -6.57
CA PRO A 288 18.67 -16.40 -7.45
C PRO A 288 17.50 -17.00 -6.69
N THR A 289 17.71 -17.51 -5.48
CA THR A 289 16.65 -18.04 -4.60
C THR A 289 15.64 -16.97 -4.22
N GLN A 290 16.10 -15.77 -3.85
CA GLN A 290 15.23 -14.64 -3.55
C GLN A 290 14.45 -14.17 -4.78
N ALA A 291 15.08 -14.16 -5.95
CA ALA A 291 14.42 -13.79 -7.21
C ALA A 291 13.28 -14.77 -7.55
N ILE A 292 13.55 -16.08 -7.49
CA ILE A 292 12.54 -17.12 -7.70
C ILE A 292 11.42 -17.00 -6.67
N GLY A 293 11.78 -16.88 -5.37
CA GLY A 293 10.82 -16.72 -4.29
C GLY A 293 9.92 -15.49 -4.48
N GLY A 294 10.50 -14.35 -4.88
CA GLY A 294 9.76 -13.12 -5.17
C GLY A 294 8.74 -13.30 -6.30
N VAL A 295 9.12 -13.96 -7.40
CA VAL A 295 8.21 -14.29 -8.50
C VAL A 295 7.06 -15.18 -8.02
N VAL A 296 7.38 -16.20 -7.21
CA VAL A 296 6.37 -17.12 -6.64
C VAL A 296 5.39 -16.36 -5.72
N VAL A 297 5.88 -15.45 -4.87
CA VAL A 297 5.02 -14.56 -4.05
C VAL A 297 4.08 -13.75 -4.92
N LEU A 298 4.59 -13.08 -5.95
CA LEU A 298 3.78 -12.23 -6.82
C LEU A 298 2.70 -13.02 -7.57
N ILE A 299 3.03 -14.21 -8.06
CA ILE A 299 2.06 -15.13 -8.67
C ILE A 299 0.99 -15.53 -7.64
N GLY A 300 1.41 -15.95 -6.44
CA GLY A 300 0.51 -16.34 -5.36
C GLY A 300 -0.46 -15.22 -4.97
N LEU A 301 0.05 -14.00 -4.78
CA LEU A 301 -0.77 -12.82 -4.47
C LEU A 301 -1.75 -12.47 -5.61
N THR A 302 -1.32 -12.62 -6.85
CA THR A 302 -2.18 -12.40 -8.03
C THR A 302 -3.34 -13.39 -8.05
N LEU A 303 -3.06 -14.68 -7.84
CA LEU A 303 -4.07 -15.73 -7.79
C LEU A 303 -5.04 -15.52 -6.61
N ALA A 304 -4.52 -15.19 -5.41
CA ALA A 304 -5.33 -14.92 -4.24
C ALA A 304 -6.31 -13.75 -4.49
N ARG A 305 -5.84 -12.66 -5.09
CA ARG A 305 -6.69 -11.51 -5.45
C ARG A 305 -7.74 -11.85 -6.51
N GLN A 306 -7.40 -12.67 -7.50
CA GLN A 306 -8.36 -13.11 -8.52
C GLN A 306 -9.45 -13.99 -7.94
N GLY A 307 -9.10 -14.90 -7.03
CA GLY A 307 -10.05 -15.79 -6.37
C GLY A 307 -11.05 -15.04 -5.49
N ASP A 308 -10.58 -14.11 -4.63
CA ASP A 308 -11.45 -13.28 -3.78
C ASP A 308 -12.43 -12.45 -4.61
N ARG A 309 -11.99 -11.96 -5.74
CA ARG A 309 -12.82 -11.17 -6.63
C ARG A 309 -13.87 -11.99 -7.39
N SER A 310 -13.50 -13.18 -7.89
CA SER A 310 -14.45 -14.07 -8.56
C SER A 310 -15.59 -14.45 -7.61
N GLU A 311 -15.28 -14.64 -6.33
CA GLU A 311 -16.28 -14.90 -5.30
C GLU A 311 -17.21 -13.70 -5.07
N LYS A 312 -16.67 -12.47 -5.03
CA LYS A 312 -17.48 -11.24 -4.89
C LYS A 312 -18.41 -11.02 -6.10
N LEU A 313 -17.93 -11.29 -7.32
CA LEU A 313 -18.74 -11.19 -8.53
C LEU A 313 -19.82 -12.25 -8.59
N ALA A 314 -19.52 -13.49 -8.22
CA ALA A 314 -20.50 -14.57 -8.15
C ALA A 314 -21.62 -14.26 -7.15
N LYS A 315 -21.30 -13.64 -6.01
CA LYS A 315 -22.29 -13.17 -5.03
C LYS A 315 -23.15 -12.01 -5.55
N ALA A 316 -22.56 -11.08 -6.30
CA ALA A 316 -23.27 -9.92 -6.85
C ALA A 316 -24.16 -10.28 -8.04
N SER A 317 -23.87 -11.37 -8.75
CA SER A 317 -24.64 -11.85 -9.89
C SER A 317 -25.76 -12.84 -9.54
N TRP A 318 -25.86 -13.26 -8.26
CA TRP A 318 -26.96 -14.12 -7.83
C TRP A 318 -28.22 -13.28 -7.71
N PRO A 319 -29.32 -13.58 -8.47
CA PRO A 319 -30.58 -12.90 -8.28
C PRO A 319 -31.05 -13.12 -6.84
N ASP A 320 -31.46 -12.06 -6.17
CA ASP A 320 -32.13 -12.14 -4.89
C ASP A 320 -33.19 -13.25 -4.98
N GLY A 321 -33.20 -14.13 -3.95
CA GLY A 321 -33.93 -15.37 -3.96
C GLY A 321 -35.42 -15.24 -4.39
N PRO A 322 -36.14 -16.35 -4.59
CA PRO A 322 -37.41 -16.34 -5.30
C PRO A 322 -38.35 -15.27 -4.74
N VAL A 323 -38.68 -14.31 -5.58
CA VAL A 323 -39.75 -13.39 -5.28
C VAL A 323 -40.96 -14.27 -4.98
N ASN A 324 -41.35 -14.32 -3.69
CA ASN A 324 -42.61 -14.95 -3.30
C ASN A 324 -43.70 -14.33 -4.13
N GLY A 325 -44.05 -15.02 -5.21
CA GLY A 325 -45.18 -14.67 -6.04
C GLY A 325 -46.42 -14.73 -5.17
N SER A 326 -46.94 -13.55 -4.82
CA SER A 326 -48.31 -13.45 -4.37
C SER A 326 -49.18 -14.02 -5.45
N PRO A 327 -50.09 -14.99 -5.15
CA PRO A 327 -51.03 -15.48 -6.15
C PRO A 327 -51.92 -14.33 -6.57
N CYS A 328 -51.91 -14.00 -7.85
CA CYS A 328 -52.92 -13.16 -8.47
C CYS A 328 -54.28 -13.80 -8.25
N GLU A 329 -55.05 -13.27 -7.32
CA GLU A 329 -56.45 -13.60 -7.09
C GLU A 329 -57.25 -13.09 -8.30
N GLN A 330 -57.51 -14.01 -9.22
CA GLN A 330 -58.44 -13.78 -10.30
C GLN A 330 -59.85 -13.76 -9.70
N THR A 331 -60.36 -12.58 -9.38
CA THR A 331 -61.78 -12.36 -9.16
C THR A 331 -62.51 -12.35 -10.52
N VAL A 332 -63.03 -13.51 -10.87
CA VAL A 332 -64.05 -13.63 -11.90
C VAL A 332 -65.33 -13.00 -11.36
N GLY A 333 -65.66 -11.79 -11.80
CA GLY A 333 -66.99 -11.19 -11.62
C GLY A 333 -67.96 -11.78 -12.64
N ARG A 334 -68.91 -12.57 -12.15
CA ARG A 334 -70.14 -12.91 -12.85
C ARG A 334 -71.19 -11.90 -12.42
N THR A 335 -71.93 -11.43 -13.40
CA THR A 335 -73.25 -10.91 -13.70
C THR A 335 -73.25 -9.50 -14.15
#